data_5d17db9e4a6a00c3a81b67ff9a67b491
#
_entry.id   5d17db9e4a6a00c3a81b67ff9a67b491
#
_cell.length_a   1.000
_cell.length_b   1.000
_cell.length_c   1.000
_cell.angle_alpha   90.00
_cell.angle_beta   90.00
_cell.angle_gamma   90.00
#
_symmetry.space_group_name_H-M   'P 1'
#
loop_
_entity.id
_entity.type
_entity.pdbx_description
1 polymer ?
#
loop_
_entity_poly.entity_id
_entity_poly.type
_entity_poly.pdbx_seq_one_letter_code
_entity_poly.pdbx_strand_id
1 'polypeptide(L)'
;QFAEYISVGLAARGHEVVVYSPHFHPYKKDTYKGVRIKHIYSPETWMGSSVGSFFYDFASLKDALKKEHFDIIFDAGYTSIVPAYIWFNVKKIKYPIFTTNMDGLEYKRTKFNKWVQKFIFWEERTTVKHSHYLIADNMGIHDYYKEKYNKESKFLAYGADIHEDYDISLLAEFGLPPAKKDSYHPHYVHENKQTNSI
;
A
#
# COMPACT_ATOMS: atom_id res chain seq x y z
N GLN A 1 2.29 9.39 3.54
CA GLN A 1 2.71 8.87 4.87
C GLN A 1 3.16 7.41 4.78
N PHE A 2 2.27 6.42 4.46
CA PHE A 2 2.61 4.99 4.45
C PHE A 2 3.85 4.66 3.60
N ALA A 3 3.88 5.07 2.33
CA ALA A 3 5.01 4.84 1.44
C ALA A 3 6.30 5.50 1.95
N GLU A 4 6.20 6.68 2.56
CA GLU A 4 7.33 7.39 3.16
C GLU A 4 7.93 6.60 4.33
N TYR A 5 7.09 6.18 5.29
CA TYR A 5 7.57 5.43 6.46
C TYR A 5 8.25 4.12 6.08
N ILE A 6 7.66 3.35 5.16
CA ILE A 6 8.24 2.09 4.70
C ILE A 6 9.56 2.34 3.95
N SER A 7 9.56 3.24 2.99
CA SER A 7 10.73 3.46 2.15
C SER A 7 11.92 4.02 2.94
N VAL A 8 11.69 5.02 3.80
CA VAL A 8 12.74 5.58 4.65
C VAL A 8 13.21 4.56 5.69
N GLY A 9 12.29 3.80 6.29
CA GLY A 9 12.63 2.76 7.26
C GLY A 9 13.47 1.63 6.65
N LEU A 10 13.23 1.25 5.41
CA LEU A 10 14.06 0.27 4.69
C LEU A 10 15.41 0.84 4.32
N ALA A 11 15.46 2.09 3.81
CA ALA A 11 16.73 2.76 3.51
C ALA A 11 17.63 2.92 4.75
N ALA A 12 17.03 3.26 5.90
CA ALA A 12 17.75 3.34 7.18
C ALA A 12 18.33 1.99 7.65
N ARG A 13 17.78 0.86 7.16
CA ARG A 13 18.30 -0.50 7.42
C ARG A 13 19.31 -0.97 6.37
N GLY A 14 19.74 -0.09 5.47
CA GLY A 14 20.77 -0.38 4.47
C GLY A 14 20.27 -0.99 3.17
N HIS A 15 18.94 -1.02 2.93
CA HIS A 15 18.39 -1.44 1.65
C HIS A 15 18.47 -0.29 0.63
N GLU A 16 18.79 -0.60 -0.63
CA GLU A 16 18.60 0.34 -1.72
C GLU A 16 17.12 0.41 -2.07
N VAL A 17 16.52 1.60 -1.89
CA VAL A 17 15.09 1.79 -2.07
C VAL A 17 14.83 2.81 -3.17
N VAL A 18 13.96 2.45 -4.10
CA VAL A 18 13.48 3.34 -5.16
C VAL A 18 11.97 3.48 -5.04
N VAL A 19 11.51 4.72 -4.98
CA VAL A 19 10.08 5.05 -5.00
C VAL A 19 9.73 5.66 -6.34
N TYR A 20 8.75 5.09 -7.01
CA TYR A 20 8.14 5.69 -8.19
C TYR A 20 7.10 6.72 -7.76
N SER A 21 7.16 7.90 -8.34
CA SER A 21 6.27 9.02 -8.01
C SER A 21 5.75 9.66 -9.29
N PRO A 22 4.49 10.14 -9.34
CA PRO A 22 4.00 10.82 -10.54
C PRO A 22 4.74 12.15 -10.72
N HIS A 23 4.98 12.53 -11.98
CA HIS A 23 5.76 13.71 -12.34
C HIS A 23 5.20 15.02 -11.78
N PHE A 24 3.92 15.08 -11.49
CA PHE A 24 3.24 16.26 -10.93
C PHE A 24 3.32 16.33 -9.40
N HIS A 25 3.88 15.31 -8.73
CA HIS A 25 4.07 15.36 -7.28
C HIS A 25 4.85 16.62 -6.87
N PRO A 26 4.46 17.31 -5.78
CA PRO A 26 5.08 18.59 -5.39
C PRO A 26 6.57 18.47 -5.05
N TYR A 27 7.01 17.35 -4.50
CA TYR A 27 8.42 17.09 -4.24
C TYR A 27 9.14 16.70 -5.53
N LYS A 28 10.14 17.51 -5.96
CA LYS A 28 10.80 17.37 -7.28
C LYS A 28 12.23 16.84 -7.22
N LYS A 29 12.77 16.61 -6.02
CA LYS A 29 14.13 16.07 -5.90
C LYS A 29 14.12 14.56 -6.17
N ASP A 30 15.24 14.06 -6.69
CA ASP A 30 15.41 12.64 -7.02
C ASP A 30 15.81 11.78 -5.81
N THR A 31 15.97 12.38 -4.63
CA THR A 31 16.33 11.68 -3.40
C THR A 31 15.61 12.27 -2.19
N TYR A 32 15.23 11.41 -1.24
CA TYR A 32 14.65 11.80 0.04
C TYR A 32 15.08 10.84 1.14
N LYS A 33 15.81 11.33 2.16
CA LYS A 33 16.23 10.53 3.33
C LYS A 33 16.82 9.14 2.96
N GLY A 34 17.72 9.12 1.98
CA GLY A 34 18.35 7.86 1.52
C GLY A 34 17.55 7.07 0.50
N VAL A 35 16.34 7.48 0.18
CA VAL A 35 15.47 6.86 -0.83
C VAL A 35 15.67 7.55 -2.17
N ARG A 36 15.87 6.80 -3.24
CA ARG A 36 15.89 7.32 -4.62
C ARG A 36 14.45 7.46 -5.12
N ILE A 37 14.12 8.58 -5.77
CA ILE A 37 12.79 8.86 -6.31
C ILE A 37 12.87 8.93 -7.83
N LYS A 38 12.01 8.19 -8.51
CA LYS A 38 11.85 8.25 -9.96
C LYS A 38 10.53 8.89 -10.32
N HIS A 39 10.58 10.04 -10.98
CA HIS A 39 9.41 10.75 -11.44
C HIS A 39 8.94 10.20 -12.79
N ILE A 40 7.78 9.57 -12.81
CA ILE A 40 7.19 8.98 -14.01
C ILE A 40 6.03 9.86 -14.50
N TYR A 41 5.95 10.03 -15.81
CA TYR A 41 4.84 10.74 -16.40
C TYR A 41 3.52 10.02 -16.10
N SER A 42 2.53 10.79 -15.62
CA SER A 42 1.18 10.33 -15.40
C SER A 42 0.20 11.30 -16.08
N PRO A 43 -0.75 10.81 -16.87
CA PRO A 43 -1.77 11.62 -17.52
C PRO A 43 -2.94 11.99 -16.58
N GLU A 44 -2.85 11.73 -15.29
CA GLU A 44 -3.94 11.99 -14.32
C GLU A 44 -4.43 13.43 -14.32
N THR A 45 -3.55 14.39 -14.61
CA THR A 45 -3.88 15.82 -14.61
C THR A 45 -4.92 16.21 -15.67
N TRP A 46 -5.08 15.41 -16.75
CA TRP A 46 -6.02 15.69 -17.83
C TRP A 46 -6.98 14.53 -18.16
N MET A 47 -6.61 13.27 -17.84
CA MET A 47 -7.49 12.09 -18.02
C MET A 47 -8.28 11.74 -16.75
N GLY A 48 -7.99 12.40 -15.63
CA GLY A 48 -8.53 12.07 -14.31
C GLY A 48 -7.75 10.94 -13.62
N SER A 49 -7.81 10.94 -12.29
CA SER A 49 -7.00 10.03 -11.46
C SER A 49 -7.25 8.56 -11.74
N SER A 50 -8.51 8.17 -11.96
CA SER A 50 -8.86 6.75 -12.16
C SER A 50 -8.25 6.14 -13.42
N VAL A 51 -8.26 6.88 -14.54
CA VAL A 51 -7.70 6.38 -15.81
C VAL A 51 -6.20 6.60 -15.86
N GLY A 52 -5.75 7.76 -15.38
CA GLY A 52 -4.33 8.12 -15.39
C GLY A 52 -3.47 7.19 -14.56
N SER A 53 -3.98 6.65 -13.44
CA SER A 53 -3.23 5.71 -12.61
C SER A 53 -2.89 4.41 -13.34
N PHE A 54 -3.74 3.89 -14.23
CA PHE A 54 -3.39 2.72 -15.04
C PHE A 54 -2.16 2.97 -15.93
N PHE A 55 -2.08 4.15 -16.56
CA PHE A 55 -0.93 4.52 -17.39
C PHE A 55 0.32 4.73 -16.54
N TYR A 56 0.16 5.36 -15.40
CA TYR A 56 1.26 5.59 -14.47
C TYR A 56 1.84 4.27 -13.95
N ASP A 57 1.00 3.35 -13.48
CA ASP A 57 1.43 2.04 -12.98
C ASP A 57 2.08 1.21 -14.08
N PHE A 58 1.51 1.23 -15.28
CA PHE A 58 2.11 0.55 -16.43
C PHE A 58 3.49 1.10 -16.77
N ALA A 59 3.64 2.44 -16.80
CA ALA A 59 4.91 3.08 -17.11
C ALA A 59 5.96 2.84 -16.01
N SER A 60 5.53 2.89 -14.75
CA SER A 60 6.38 2.60 -13.58
C SER A 60 6.88 1.17 -13.59
N LEU A 61 6.00 0.19 -13.79
CA LEU A 61 6.37 -1.22 -13.85
C LEU A 61 7.25 -1.51 -15.06
N LYS A 62 6.97 -0.92 -16.22
CA LYS A 62 7.82 -1.04 -17.41
C LYS A 62 9.23 -0.52 -17.17
N ASP A 63 9.36 0.63 -16.51
CA ASP A 63 10.67 1.20 -16.17
C ASP A 63 11.39 0.31 -15.16
N ALA A 64 10.72 -0.14 -14.12
CA ALA A 64 11.25 -1.04 -13.11
C ALA A 64 11.81 -2.35 -13.71
N LEU A 65 11.06 -2.97 -14.63
CA LEU A 65 11.46 -4.24 -15.25
C LEU A 65 12.52 -4.12 -16.34
N LYS A 66 12.64 -2.95 -16.98
CA LYS A 66 13.54 -2.77 -18.13
C LYS A 66 14.82 -2.02 -17.85
N LYS A 67 14.82 -1.16 -16.83
CA LYS A 67 15.92 -0.25 -16.56
C LYS A 67 16.58 -0.44 -15.20
N GLU A 68 15.98 -1.24 -14.35
CA GLU A 68 16.43 -1.48 -12.98
C GLU A 68 16.61 -2.98 -12.72
N HIS A 69 17.36 -3.30 -11.67
CA HIS A 69 17.54 -4.66 -11.17
C HIS A 69 17.08 -4.69 -9.72
N PHE A 70 15.82 -5.01 -9.50
CA PHE A 70 15.24 -5.09 -8.16
C PHE A 70 15.15 -6.55 -7.71
N ASP A 71 15.36 -6.80 -6.43
CA ASP A 71 15.05 -8.08 -5.79
C ASP A 71 13.54 -8.17 -5.50
N ILE A 72 12.93 -7.06 -5.10
CA ILE A 72 11.53 -6.98 -4.71
C ILE A 72 10.88 -5.74 -5.35
N ILE A 73 9.69 -5.92 -5.91
CA ILE A 73 8.77 -4.85 -6.27
C ILE A 73 7.59 -4.91 -5.31
N PHE A 74 7.34 -3.80 -4.63
CA PHE A 74 6.24 -3.63 -3.68
C PHE A 74 5.18 -2.69 -4.25
N ASP A 75 3.99 -3.22 -4.47
CA ASP A 75 2.83 -2.43 -4.87
C ASP A 75 1.99 -2.07 -3.65
N ALA A 76 1.80 -0.77 -3.42
CA ALA A 76 1.09 -0.24 -2.26
C ALA A 76 -0.44 -0.43 -2.33
N GLY A 77 -0.96 -0.92 -3.44
CA GLY A 77 -2.37 -1.22 -3.66
C GLY A 77 -2.57 -2.05 -4.92
N TYR A 78 -3.72 -2.70 -5.08
CA TYR A 78 -3.96 -3.62 -6.19
C TYR A 78 -4.81 -3.04 -7.33
N THR A 79 -5.47 -1.92 -7.10
CA THR A 79 -6.26 -1.26 -8.14
C THR A 79 -5.33 -0.55 -9.12
N SER A 80 -5.63 -0.61 -10.43
CA SER A 80 -4.86 -0.02 -11.53
C SER A 80 -3.58 -0.75 -12.00
N ILE A 81 -2.91 -1.56 -11.18
CA ILE A 81 -1.68 -2.28 -11.59
C ILE A 81 -1.95 -3.52 -12.47
N VAL A 82 -3.15 -4.08 -12.39
CA VAL A 82 -3.50 -5.38 -13.00
C VAL A 82 -3.27 -5.46 -14.52
N PRO A 83 -3.62 -4.46 -15.33
CA PRO A 83 -3.30 -4.51 -16.76
C PRO A 83 -1.79 -4.64 -17.03
N ALA A 84 -0.96 -3.97 -16.23
CA ALA A 84 0.50 -4.11 -16.33
C ALA A 84 0.96 -5.52 -15.92
N TYR A 85 0.40 -6.09 -14.87
CA TYR A 85 0.70 -7.44 -14.43
C TYR A 85 0.41 -8.49 -15.52
N ILE A 86 -0.71 -8.35 -16.22
CA ILE A 86 -1.09 -9.23 -17.32
C ILE A 86 -0.14 -9.03 -18.50
N TRP A 87 0.11 -7.78 -18.89
CA TRP A 87 0.95 -7.44 -20.04
C TRP A 87 2.37 -7.98 -19.89
N PHE A 88 2.98 -7.77 -18.73
CA PHE A 88 4.34 -8.24 -18.45
C PHE A 88 4.38 -9.71 -18.01
N ASN A 89 3.21 -10.37 -17.91
CA ASN A 89 3.08 -11.75 -17.45
C ASN A 89 3.83 -12.03 -16.12
N VAL A 90 3.61 -11.14 -15.16
CA VAL A 90 4.30 -11.11 -13.85
C VAL A 90 4.30 -12.47 -13.16
N LYS A 91 3.23 -13.24 -13.30
CA LYS A 91 3.12 -14.61 -12.76
C LYS A 91 4.26 -15.55 -13.19
N LYS A 92 4.88 -15.32 -14.35
CA LYS A 92 5.98 -16.16 -14.88
C LYS A 92 7.35 -15.59 -14.55
N ILE A 93 7.42 -14.39 -13.99
CA ILE A 93 8.68 -13.76 -13.59
C ILE A 93 9.11 -14.37 -12.27
N LYS A 94 10.32 -14.91 -12.19
CA LYS A 94 10.88 -15.42 -10.94
C LYS A 94 11.49 -14.32 -10.07
N TYR A 95 12.09 -13.33 -10.70
CA TYR A 95 12.71 -12.16 -10.08
C TYR A 95 12.47 -10.94 -10.99
N PRO A 96 12.16 -9.77 -10.41
CA PRO A 96 11.98 -9.51 -8.98
C PRO A 96 10.77 -10.22 -8.36
N ILE A 97 10.77 -10.36 -7.04
CA ILE A 97 9.62 -10.85 -6.29
C ILE A 97 8.56 -9.75 -6.21
N PHE A 98 7.34 -10.05 -6.60
CA PHE A 98 6.22 -9.12 -6.52
C PHE A 98 5.46 -9.32 -5.23
N THR A 99 5.34 -8.24 -4.45
CA THR A 99 4.54 -8.19 -3.23
C THR A 99 3.50 -7.10 -3.37
N THR A 100 2.25 -7.41 -3.02
CA THR A 100 1.16 -6.43 -3.15
C THR A 100 0.43 -6.26 -1.83
N ASN A 101 0.28 -5.01 -1.40
CA ASN A 101 -0.56 -4.67 -0.27
C ASN A 101 -2.03 -4.72 -0.68
N MET A 102 -2.78 -5.58 0.00
CA MET A 102 -4.21 -5.77 -0.24
C MET A 102 -5.00 -4.83 0.69
N ASP A 103 -4.91 -3.54 0.40
CA ASP A 103 -5.51 -2.47 1.18
C ASP A 103 -7.04 -2.45 1.01
N GLY A 104 -7.72 -3.21 1.85
CA GLY A 104 -9.17 -3.23 1.95
C GLY A 104 -9.90 -3.97 0.82
N LEU A 105 -11.21 -4.08 0.99
CA LEU A 105 -12.11 -4.71 0.00
C LEU A 105 -12.78 -3.62 -0.85
N GLU A 106 -11.98 -2.99 -1.72
CA GLU A 106 -12.41 -1.82 -2.50
C GLU A 106 -13.69 -2.08 -3.33
N TYR A 107 -13.88 -3.30 -3.84
CA TYR A 107 -15.09 -3.65 -4.60
C TYR A 107 -16.38 -3.61 -3.77
N LYS A 108 -16.29 -3.66 -2.42
CA LYS A 108 -17.45 -3.58 -1.52
C LYS A 108 -17.90 -2.15 -1.24
N ARG A 109 -17.14 -1.15 -1.65
CA ARG A 109 -17.46 0.26 -1.39
C ARG A 109 -18.70 0.69 -2.15
N THR A 110 -19.70 1.18 -1.44
CA THR A 110 -21.00 1.62 -1.98
C THR A 110 -20.93 2.83 -2.90
N LYS A 111 -19.83 3.60 -2.83
CA LYS A 111 -19.59 4.74 -3.74
C LYS A 111 -19.43 4.34 -5.21
N PHE A 112 -19.12 3.08 -5.48
CA PHE A 112 -18.93 2.59 -6.83
C PHE A 112 -20.21 1.93 -7.37
N ASN A 113 -20.49 2.16 -8.66
CA ASN A 113 -21.56 1.44 -9.34
C ASN A 113 -21.19 -0.04 -9.53
N LYS A 114 -22.20 -0.87 -9.84
CA LYS A 114 -22.04 -2.34 -9.94
C LYS A 114 -21.02 -2.79 -11.00
N TRP A 115 -20.82 -2.03 -12.07
CA TRP A 115 -19.84 -2.36 -13.10
C TRP A 115 -18.41 -2.13 -12.60
N VAL A 116 -18.19 -0.99 -11.94
CA VAL A 116 -16.90 -0.67 -11.33
C VAL A 116 -16.58 -1.67 -10.22
N GLN A 117 -17.57 -2.04 -9.37
CA GLN A 117 -17.37 -3.06 -8.35
C GLN A 117 -16.95 -4.42 -8.94
N LYS A 118 -17.57 -4.83 -10.05
CA LYS A 118 -17.19 -6.07 -10.76
C LYS A 118 -15.78 -5.98 -11.35
N PHE A 119 -15.42 -4.83 -11.88
CA PHE A 119 -14.09 -4.59 -12.42
C PHE A 119 -13.03 -4.66 -11.31
N ILE A 120 -13.22 -3.94 -10.20
CA ILE A 120 -12.30 -3.99 -9.04
C ILE A 120 -12.22 -5.42 -8.47
N PHE A 121 -13.32 -6.15 -8.44
CA PHE A 121 -13.31 -7.55 -8.02
C PHE A 121 -12.49 -8.44 -8.96
N TRP A 122 -12.54 -8.18 -10.26
CA TRP A 122 -11.68 -8.84 -11.23
C TRP A 122 -10.20 -8.48 -11.02
N GLU A 123 -9.89 -7.22 -10.71
CA GLU A 123 -8.53 -6.79 -10.35
C GLU A 123 -8.02 -7.51 -9.10
N GLU A 124 -8.82 -7.59 -8.03
CA GLU A 124 -8.49 -8.34 -6.82
C GLU A 124 -8.10 -9.79 -7.15
N ARG A 125 -8.96 -10.50 -7.86
CA ARG A 125 -8.71 -11.90 -8.25
C ARG A 125 -7.45 -12.07 -9.09
N THR A 126 -7.19 -11.13 -9.97
CA THR A 126 -6.03 -11.18 -10.87
C THR A 126 -4.76 -10.89 -10.09
N THR A 127 -4.78 -9.90 -9.21
CA THR A 127 -3.65 -9.60 -8.32
C THR A 127 -3.27 -10.79 -7.44
N VAL A 128 -4.24 -11.45 -6.81
CA VAL A 128 -4.01 -12.67 -6.01
C VAL A 128 -3.30 -13.76 -6.81
N LYS A 129 -3.58 -13.87 -8.11
CA LYS A 129 -2.95 -14.87 -8.99
C LYS A 129 -1.54 -14.50 -9.47
N HIS A 130 -1.25 -13.21 -9.58
CA HIS A 130 0.00 -12.73 -10.16
C HIS A 130 1.03 -12.33 -9.11
N SER A 131 0.62 -11.87 -7.95
CA SER A 131 1.54 -11.54 -6.86
C SER A 131 2.14 -12.78 -6.23
N HIS A 132 3.45 -12.76 -5.97
CA HIS A 132 4.13 -13.83 -5.25
C HIS A 132 3.68 -13.85 -3.79
N TYR A 133 3.65 -12.70 -3.16
CA TYR A 133 3.20 -12.53 -1.78
C TYR A 133 2.15 -11.43 -1.67
N LEU A 134 1.21 -11.64 -0.75
CA LEU A 134 0.22 -10.65 -0.36
C LEU A 134 0.57 -10.11 1.02
N ILE A 135 0.31 -8.82 1.22
CA ILE A 135 0.40 -8.15 2.51
C ILE A 135 -1.01 -7.70 2.89
N ALA A 136 -1.38 -7.89 4.15
CA ALA A 136 -2.63 -7.42 4.72
C ALA A 136 -2.34 -6.55 5.93
N ASP A 137 -3.00 -5.42 6.03
CA ASP A 137 -2.84 -4.43 7.11
C ASP A 137 -3.70 -4.75 8.34
N ASN A 138 -4.70 -5.63 8.21
CA ASN A 138 -5.51 -6.11 9.31
C ASN A 138 -5.87 -7.60 9.16
N MET A 139 -6.22 -8.23 10.28
CA MET A 139 -6.52 -9.67 10.31
C MET A 139 -7.77 -10.03 9.51
N GLY A 140 -8.77 -9.15 9.44
CA GLY A 140 -9.97 -9.41 8.63
C GLY A 140 -9.67 -9.53 7.14
N ILE A 141 -8.71 -8.74 6.63
CA ILE A 141 -8.23 -8.85 5.24
C ILE A 141 -7.40 -10.13 5.06
N HIS A 142 -6.52 -10.45 6.03
CA HIS A 142 -5.75 -11.69 6.02
C HIS A 142 -6.67 -12.92 5.92
N ASP A 143 -7.64 -13.03 6.82
CA ASP A 143 -8.58 -14.15 6.89
C ASP A 143 -9.43 -14.25 5.62
N TYR A 144 -9.89 -13.11 5.09
CA TYR A 144 -10.64 -13.07 3.84
C TYR A 144 -9.87 -13.68 2.66
N TYR A 145 -8.58 -13.35 2.48
CA TYR A 145 -7.79 -13.92 1.38
C TYR A 145 -7.48 -15.40 1.59
N LYS A 146 -7.27 -15.81 2.83
CA LYS A 146 -7.10 -17.22 3.19
C LYS A 146 -8.35 -18.03 2.91
N GLU A 147 -9.50 -17.59 3.39
CA GLU A 147 -10.78 -18.31 3.22
C GLU A 147 -11.23 -18.34 1.75
N LYS A 148 -11.17 -17.20 1.08
CA LYS A 148 -11.74 -17.07 -0.26
C LYS A 148 -10.85 -17.62 -1.37
N TYR A 149 -9.55 -17.45 -1.25
CA TYR A 149 -8.59 -17.79 -2.31
C TYR A 149 -7.58 -18.88 -1.91
N ASN A 150 -7.65 -19.37 -0.70
CA ASN A 150 -6.63 -20.26 -0.11
C ASN A 150 -5.21 -19.67 -0.29
N LYS A 151 -5.07 -18.34 -0.11
CA LYS A 151 -3.83 -17.59 -0.30
C LYS A 151 -3.44 -16.93 1.01
N GLU A 152 -2.32 -17.34 1.56
CA GLU A 152 -1.73 -16.71 2.74
C GLU A 152 -1.24 -15.29 2.41
N SER A 153 -1.44 -14.37 3.34
CA SER A 153 -0.86 -13.03 3.31
C SER A 153 0.00 -12.81 4.55
N LYS A 154 0.97 -11.90 4.45
CA LYS A 154 1.73 -11.45 5.61
C LYS A 154 0.96 -10.31 6.28
N PHE A 155 0.66 -10.48 7.56
CA PHE A 155 0.05 -9.41 8.34
C PHE A 155 1.10 -8.37 8.71
N LEU A 156 0.89 -7.13 8.30
CA LEU A 156 1.71 -5.96 8.64
C LEU A 156 0.77 -4.82 9.00
N ALA A 157 0.50 -4.64 10.29
CA ALA A 157 -0.33 -3.55 10.76
C ALA A 157 0.31 -2.19 10.46
N TYR A 158 -0.52 -1.20 10.13
CA TYR A 158 -0.06 0.17 10.09
C TYR A 158 0.40 0.62 11.48
N GLY A 159 1.57 1.25 11.51
CA GLY A 159 2.02 1.96 12.70
C GLY A 159 1.48 3.39 12.73
N ALA A 160 1.45 3.98 13.92
CA ALA A 160 1.22 5.39 14.11
C ALA A 160 2.23 5.93 15.12
N ASP A 161 2.66 7.18 14.91
CA ASP A 161 3.46 7.88 15.91
C ASP A 161 2.56 8.25 17.08
N ILE A 162 3.05 8.00 18.30
CA ILE A 162 2.36 8.42 19.51
C ILE A 162 2.68 9.89 19.70
N HIS A 163 1.68 10.74 19.57
CA HIS A 163 1.78 12.16 19.89
C HIS A 163 1.30 12.38 21.33
N GLU A 164 2.21 12.63 22.24
CA GLU A 164 1.90 12.91 23.65
C GLU A 164 1.55 14.39 23.87
N ASP A 165 2.10 15.27 23.03
CA ASP A 165 1.85 16.71 23.06
C ASP A 165 0.73 17.09 22.08
N TYR A 166 -0.49 17.07 22.57
CA TYR A 166 -1.64 17.58 21.80
C TYR A 166 -2.29 18.73 22.54
N ASP A 167 -2.60 19.77 21.80
CA ASP A 167 -3.32 20.93 22.34
C ASP A 167 -4.82 20.64 22.37
N ILE A 168 -5.30 20.31 23.59
CA ILE A 168 -6.73 20.02 23.81
C ILE A 168 -7.61 21.24 23.48
N SER A 169 -7.06 22.47 23.53
CA SER A 169 -7.83 23.68 23.23
C SER A 169 -8.35 23.71 21.80
N LEU A 170 -7.66 23.04 20.87
CA LEU A 170 -8.11 22.89 19.49
C LEU A 170 -9.46 22.19 19.36
N LEU A 171 -9.82 21.32 20.30
CA LEU A 171 -11.12 20.64 20.28
C LEU A 171 -12.28 21.62 20.51
N ALA A 172 -12.04 22.71 21.24
CA ALA A 172 -13.04 23.73 21.51
C ALA A 172 -13.46 24.47 20.23
N GLU A 173 -12.55 24.65 19.27
CA GLU A 173 -12.86 25.27 17.97
C GLU A 173 -13.87 24.44 17.16
N PHE A 174 -13.91 23.13 17.40
CA PHE A 174 -14.85 22.20 16.76
C PHE A 174 -16.07 21.88 17.61
N GLY A 175 -16.28 22.61 18.74
CA GLY A 175 -17.40 22.38 19.66
C GLY A 175 -17.34 21.03 20.37
N LEU A 176 -16.18 20.39 20.44
CA LEU A 176 -15.99 19.11 21.09
C LEU A 176 -15.51 19.33 22.54
N PRO A 177 -16.13 18.68 23.55
CA PRO A 177 -15.63 18.76 24.92
C PRO A 177 -14.28 18.07 25.03
N PRO A 178 -13.38 18.54 25.92
CA PRO A 178 -12.13 17.84 26.18
C PRO A 178 -12.42 16.43 26.67
N ALA A 179 -11.82 15.43 25.99
CA ALA A 179 -11.96 14.04 26.41
C ALA A 179 -11.42 13.89 27.84
N LYS A 180 -12.20 13.28 28.75
CA LYS A 180 -11.70 12.93 30.07
C LYS A 180 -10.51 11.98 29.90
N LYS A 181 -9.41 12.26 30.60
CA LYS A 181 -8.15 11.52 30.52
C LYS A 181 -8.31 10.01 30.75
N ASP A 182 -9.40 9.60 31.42
CA ASP A 182 -9.73 8.23 31.80
C ASP A 182 -10.56 7.46 30.73
N SER A 183 -10.98 8.12 29.64
CA SER A 183 -11.77 7.48 28.57
C SER A 183 -10.94 6.92 27.43
N TYR A 184 -9.63 7.10 27.46
CA TYR A 184 -8.73 6.50 26.49
C TYR A 184 -8.34 5.09 26.96
N HIS A 185 -9.17 4.12 26.67
CA HIS A 185 -8.74 2.73 26.67
C HIS A 185 -8.01 2.50 25.34
N PRO A 186 -6.70 2.26 25.36
CA PRO A 186 -6.01 1.77 24.17
C PRO A 186 -6.57 0.37 23.90
N HIS A 187 -7.50 0.28 22.97
CA HIS A 187 -7.98 -1.03 22.51
C HIS A 187 -6.83 -1.74 21.80
N TYR A 188 -6.24 -2.69 22.55
CA TYR A 188 -5.50 -3.85 22.09
C TYR A 188 -4.19 -3.65 21.32
N VAL A 189 -3.14 -3.46 22.10
CA VAL A 189 -1.89 -4.15 21.78
C VAL A 189 -2.02 -5.55 22.40
N HIS A 190 -2.35 -6.56 21.61
CA HIS A 190 -2.13 -7.94 22.02
C HIS A 190 -0.61 -8.19 22.04
N GLU A 191 0.00 -8.08 23.20
CA GLU A 191 1.29 -8.75 23.44
C GLU A 191 1.09 -10.25 23.28
N ASN A 192 1.51 -10.77 22.12
CA ASN A 192 1.76 -12.19 22.01
C ASN A 192 2.95 -12.54 22.93
N LYS A 193 2.67 -12.85 24.18
CA LYS A 193 3.60 -13.62 25.01
C LYS A 193 3.75 -14.98 24.36
N GLN A 194 4.81 -15.14 23.58
CA GLN A 194 5.34 -16.46 23.27
C GLN A 194 5.81 -17.08 24.58
N THR A 195 4.99 -17.94 25.14
CA THR A 195 5.45 -18.90 26.16
C THR A 195 6.36 -19.90 25.46
N ASN A 196 7.66 -19.67 25.61
CA ASN A 196 8.64 -20.74 25.47
C ASN A 196 8.35 -21.77 26.55
N SER A 197 7.95 -22.96 26.17
CA SER A 197 8.07 -24.17 26.98
C SER A 197 8.59 -25.29 26.11
N ILE A 198 9.89 -25.60 26.38
CA ILE A 198 10.63 -26.87 26.38
C ILE A 198 10.25 -27.87 25.28
#